data_fb0baedb986d7f8a0252c23fe557537c
#
_entry.id   fb0baedb986d7f8a0252c23fe557537c
#
_cell.length_a   1.000
_cell.length_b   1.000
_cell.length_c   1.000
_cell.angle_alpha   90.00
_cell.angle_beta   90.00
_cell.angle_gamma   90.00
#
_symmetry.space_group_name_H-M   'P 1'
#
loop_
_entity.id
_entity.type
_entity.pdbx_description
1 polymer ?
#
loop_
_entity_poly.entity_id
_entity_poly.type
_entity_poly.pdbx_seq_one_letter_code
_entity_poly.pdbx_strand_id
1 'polypeptide(L)'
;TNIINHDVRVQSHIAGKMAHHEQEVCGLSWSPDGQYLASGANDNRLCIWDLASSTSSLTCQPKHVLTEHQAAVKALAWSPHERNLLASGGGTADRCIKFWNAQSGAMLNSIDTGSQVCSLQWSPFEKEILSSHGYAENQLCLWKYPSLAKVKELKAHTARVLHMATSPDGSMVCSGAADETLCFWNVFASESKKTV
;
A
#
# COMPACT_ATOMS: atom_id res chain seq x y z
N THR A 1 0.31 -10.99 -14.19
CA THR A 1 -0.27 -12.27 -13.87
C THR A 1 0.64 -13.13 -12.99
N ASN A 2 1.98 -13.18 -13.22
CA ASN A 2 2.91 -13.92 -12.38
C ASN A 2 3.80 -12.98 -11.57
N ILE A 3 4.07 -13.34 -10.31
CA ILE A 3 5.10 -12.74 -9.47
C ILE A 3 6.23 -13.76 -9.39
N ILE A 4 7.47 -13.31 -9.58
CA ILE A 4 8.65 -14.17 -9.51
C ILE A 4 9.54 -13.64 -8.40
N ASN A 5 9.90 -14.51 -7.47
CA ASN A 5 10.87 -14.22 -6.42
C ASN A 5 12.25 -14.65 -6.90
N HIS A 6 13.23 -13.74 -6.83
CA HIS A 6 14.60 -13.95 -7.26
C HIS A 6 15.56 -13.91 -6.06
N ASP A 7 16.42 -14.91 -5.92
CA ASP A 7 17.58 -14.84 -5.05
C ASP A 7 18.81 -14.44 -5.88
N VAL A 8 19.27 -13.20 -5.70
CA VAL A 8 20.38 -12.62 -6.47
C VAL A 8 21.75 -13.21 -6.12
N ARG A 9 21.84 -14.06 -5.08
CA ARG A 9 23.08 -14.67 -4.60
C ARG A 9 23.46 -15.95 -5.36
N VAL A 10 22.51 -16.52 -6.10
CA VAL A 10 22.69 -17.81 -6.79
C VAL A 10 22.41 -17.67 -8.28
N GLN A 11 23.11 -18.49 -9.09
CA GLN A 11 22.99 -18.47 -10.55
C GLN A 11 21.56 -18.90 -11.00
N SER A 12 21.00 -19.94 -10.41
CA SER A 12 19.59 -20.33 -10.61
C SER A 12 18.68 -19.48 -9.76
N HIS A 13 18.61 -18.19 -10.09
CA HIS A 13 18.07 -17.12 -9.26
C HIS A 13 16.56 -17.16 -8.98
N ILE A 14 15.78 -18.00 -9.69
CA ILE A 14 14.33 -18.10 -9.45
C ILE A 14 14.09 -18.93 -8.20
N ALA A 15 13.75 -18.28 -7.10
CA ALA A 15 13.47 -18.91 -5.81
C ALA A 15 12.01 -19.35 -5.66
N GLY A 16 11.08 -18.73 -6.42
CA GLY A 16 9.67 -19.09 -6.38
C GLY A 16 8.84 -18.34 -7.42
N LYS A 17 7.71 -18.96 -7.80
CA LYS A 17 6.73 -18.38 -8.72
C LYS A 17 5.35 -18.41 -8.05
N MET A 18 4.71 -17.25 -8.00
CA MET A 18 3.37 -17.03 -7.48
C MET A 18 2.44 -16.73 -8.66
N ALA A 19 1.54 -17.65 -8.97
CA ALA A 19 0.66 -17.58 -10.14
C ALA A 19 -0.79 -17.73 -9.70
N HIS A 20 -1.46 -16.63 -9.45
CA HIS A 20 -2.88 -16.61 -9.07
C HIS A 20 -3.66 -15.49 -9.77
N HIS A 21 -3.04 -14.30 -9.90
CA HIS A 21 -3.69 -13.17 -10.57
C HIS A 21 -4.00 -13.46 -12.04
N GLU A 22 -5.18 -13.06 -12.47
CA GLU A 22 -5.66 -13.24 -13.85
C GLU A 22 -5.26 -12.07 -14.76
N GLN A 23 -4.97 -10.89 -14.18
CA GLN A 23 -4.53 -9.70 -14.88
C GLN A 23 -3.20 -9.19 -14.32
N GLU A 24 -2.71 -8.04 -14.81
CA GLU A 24 -1.42 -7.47 -14.45
C GLU A 24 -1.35 -7.12 -12.97
N VAL A 25 -0.28 -7.56 -12.32
CA VAL A 25 0.05 -7.17 -10.96
C VAL A 25 0.62 -5.75 -10.99
N CYS A 26 -0.03 -4.83 -10.32
CA CYS A 26 0.33 -3.41 -10.29
C CYS A 26 0.73 -2.90 -8.91
N GLY A 27 0.55 -3.70 -7.85
CA GLY A 27 0.99 -3.41 -6.50
C GLY A 27 1.72 -4.59 -5.87
N LEU A 28 2.87 -4.34 -5.24
CA LEU A 28 3.63 -5.32 -4.46
C LEU A 28 4.18 -4.65 -3.21
N SER A 29 4.04 -5.30 -2.06
CA SER A 29 4.57 -4.79 -0.80
C SER A 29 4.87 -5.92 0.18
N TRP A 30 6.11 -5.94 0.72
CA TRP A 30 6.51 -6.86 1.78
C TRP A 30 6.05 -6.35 3.14
N SER A 31 5.63 -7.27 4.01
CA SER A 31 5.45 -6.94 5.42
C SER A 31 6.79 -6.58 6.07
N PRO A 32 6.81 -5.70 7.11
CA PRO A 32 8.05 -5.28 7.76
C PRO A 32 8.88 -6.43 8.36
N ASP A 33 8.22 -7.51 8.76
CA ASP A 33 8.86 -8.72 9.31
C ASP A 33 9.28 -9.73 8.22
N GLY A 34 9.00 -9.43 6.94
CA GLY A 34 9.33 -10.31 5.81
C GLY A 34 8.51 -11.60 5.73
N GLN A 35 7.48 -11.79 6.56
CA GLN A 35 6.66 -13.01 6.57
C GLN A 35 5.68 -13.06 5.39
N TYR A 36 5.09 -11.92 5.06
CA TYR A 36 4.06 -11.83 4.04
C TYR A 36 4.47 -10.93 2.89
N LEU A 37 4.09 -11.35 1.69
CA LEU A 37 4.03 -10.46 0.53
C LEU A 37 2.57 -10.17 0.23
N ALA A 38 2.22 -8.91 0.00
CA ALA A 38 0.93 -8.50 -0.54
C ALA A 38 1.08 -8.17 -2.02
N SER A 39 0.13 -8.61 -2.84
CA SER A 39 0.06 -8.24 -4.25
C SER A 39 -1.34 -7.81 -4.64
N GLY A 40 -1.45 -6.69 -5.33
CA GLY A 40 -2.69 -6.20 -5.92
C GLY A 40 -2.59 -6.16 -7.44
N ALA A 41 -3.71 -6.38 -8.13
CA ALA A 41 -3.71 -6.46 -9.58
C ALA A 41 -4.93 -5.78 -10.23
N ASN A 42 -4.90 -5.74 -11.56
CA ASN A 42 -6.00 -5.21 -12.38
C ASN A 42 -7.25 -6.11 -12.37
N ASP A 43 -7.14 -7.36 -11.85
CA ASP A 43 -8.26 -8.26 -11.59
C ASP A 43 -9.07 -7.90 -10.33
N ASN A 44 -8.79 -6.75 -9.71
CA ASN A 44 -9.40 -6.23 -8.48
C ASN A 44 -9.12 -7.08 -7.23
N ARG A 45 -8.24 -8.09 -7.33
CA ARG A 45 -7.90 -8.97 -6.21
C ARG A 45 -6.68 -8.45 -5.47
N LEU A 46 -6.70 -8.65 -4.17
CA LEU A 46 -5.56 -8.52 -3.27
C LEU A 46 -5.19 -9.91 -2.76
N CYS A 47 -3.98 -10.36 -3.06
CA CYS A 47 -3.47 -11.64 -2.57
C CYS A 47 -2.44 -11.42 -1.46
N ILE A 48 -2.52 -12.23 -0.42
CA ILE A 48 -1.53 -12.31 0.66
C ILE A 48 -0.82 -13.65 0.57
N TRP A 49 0.51 -13.62 0.45
CA TRP A 49 1.37 -14.78 0.30
C TRP A 49 2.17 -14.98 1.58
N ASP A 50 2.12 -16.20 2.12
CA ASP A 50 2.94 -16.60 3.28
C ASP A 50 4.16 -17.37 2.76
N LEU A 51 5.31 -16.70 2.78
CA LEU A 51 6.54 -17.28 2.23
C LEU A 51 7.27 -18.18 3.22
N ALA A 52 6.98 -18.10 4.50
CA ALA A 52 7.53 -19.03 5.49
C ALA A 52 6.99 -20.45 5.32
N SER A 53 5.76 -20.58 4.81
CA SER A 53 5.13 -21.89 4.55
C SER A 53 5.53 -22.51 3.21
N SER A 54 6.25 -21.80 2.35
CA SER A 54 6.53 -22.18 0.95
C SER A 54 7.87 -22.90 0.76
N THR A 55 8.47 -23.48 1.77
CA THR A 55 9.84 -24.01 1.75
C THR A 55 10.10 -25.22 0.85
N SER A 56 9.08 -25.77 0.18
CA SER A 56 9.26 -27.01 -0.60
C SER A 56 8.70 -27.01 -2.03
N SER A 57 8.09 -25.92 -2.51
CA SER A 57 7.52 -25.88 -3.86
C SER A 57 7.94 -24.61 -4.62
N LEU A 58 8.35 -24.78 -5.89
CA LEU A 58 8.60 -23.66 -6.81
C LEU A 58 7.32 -22.85 -7.12
N THR A 59 6.14 -23.40 -6.82
CA THR A 59 4.85 -22.70 -6.99
C THR A 59 4.21 -22.47 -5.64
N CYS A 60 3.97 -21.18 -5.32
CA CYS A 60 3.31 -20.77 -4.10
C CYS A 60 1.84 -20.42 -4.38
N GLN A 61 0.93 -20.88 -3.51
CA GLN A 61 -0.46 -20.45 -3.51
C GLN A 61 -0.66 -19.31 -2.52
N PRO A 62 -1.57 -18.37 -2.79
CA PRO A 62 -1.86 -17.30 -1.84
C PRO A 62 -2.50 -17.88 -0.57
N LYS A 63 -2.10 -17.36 0.58
CA LYS A 63 -2.74 -17.66 1.87
C LYS A 63 -4.17 -17.12 1.92
N HIS A 64 -4.37 -15.92 1.39
CA HIS A 64 -5.68 -15.29 1.26
C HIS A 64 -5.82 -14.63 -0.11
N VAL A 65 -7.04 -14.73 -0.66
CA VAL A 65 -7.49 -14.01 -1.85
C VAL A 65 -8.65 -13.13 -1.43
N LEU A 66 -8.46 -11.82 -1.46
CA LEU A 66 -9.40 -10.82 -0.98
C LEU A 66 -10.01 -10.12 -2.20
N THR A 67 -11.34 -10.13 -2.31
CA THR A 67 -12.07 -9.77 -3.53
C THR A 67 -13.02 -8.58 -3.35
N GLU A 68 -12.93 -7.88 -2.23
CA GLU A 68 -13.84 -6.80 -1.85
C GLU A 68 -13.59 -5.48 -2.58
N HIS A 69 -12.43 -5.32 -3.24
CA HIS A 69 -12.19 -4.18 -4.12
C HIS A 69 -12.97 -4.29 -5.43
N GLN A 70 -13.47 -3.16 -5.93
CA GLN A 70 -14.26 -3.07 -7.16
C GLN A 70 -13.46 -2.53 -8.35
N ALA A 71 -12.17 -2.27 -8.16
CA ALA A 71 -11.24 -1.81 -9.19
C ALA A 71 -9.81 -2.24 -8.85
N ALA A 72 -8.90 -2.04 -9.80
CA ALA A 72 -7.47 -2.39 -9.68
C ALA A 72 -6.87 -1.96 -8.34
N VAL A 73 -6.12 -2.85 -7.71
CA VAL A 73 -5.45 -2.63 -6.42
C VAL A 73 -3.98 -2.34 -6.66
N LYS A 74 -3.59 -1.07 -6.61
CA LYS A 74 -2.19 -0.65 -6.79
C LYS A 74 -1.52 -0.25 -5.48
N ALA A 75 -2.20 0.56 -4.68
CA ALA A 75 -1.65 1.09 -3.44
C ALA A 75 -1.69 0.04 -2.32
N LEU A 76 -0.54 -0.27 -1.76
CA LEU A 76 -0.37 -1.24 -0.67
C LEU A 76 0.61 -0.68 0.35
N ALA A 77 0.24 -0.70 1.63
CA ALA A 77 1.10 -0.25 2.71
C ALA A 77 0.87 -1.05 3.99
N TRP A 78 1.93 -1.68 4.49
CA TRP A 78 1.92 -2.36 5.79
C TRP A 78 2.09 -1.36 6.92
N SER A 79 1.35 -1.55 8.00
CA SER A 79 1.49 -0.72 9.20
C SER A 79 2.83 -1.00 9.91
N PRO A 80 3.59 0.04 10.26
CA PRO A 80 4.77 -0.13 11.12
C PRO A 80 4.39 -0.27 12.61
N HIS A 81 3.14 0.03 12.98
CA HIS A 81 2.67 0.06 14.37
C HIS A 81 1.94 -1.21 14.79
N GLU A 82 1.29 -1.89 13.86
CA GLU A 82 0.48 -3.08 14.15
C GLU A 82 0.90 -4.23 13.25
N ARG A 83 1.30 -5.32 13.86
CA ARG A 83 1.66 -6.54 13.13
C ARG A 83 0.45 -7.06 12.36
N ASN A 84 0.69 -7.56 11.15
CA ASN A 84 -0.33 -8.11 10.25
C ASN A 84 -1.40 -7.12 9.76
N LEU A 85 -1.26 -5.82 10.01
CA LEU A 85 -2.16 -4.80 9.49
C LEU A 85 -1.67 -4.31 8.11
N LEU A 86 -2.49 -4.54 7.09
CA LEU A 86 -2.26 -4.08 5.72
C LEU A 86 -3.34 -3.07 5.33
N ALA A 87 -2.94 -1.98 4.70
CA ALA A 87 -3.83 -1.05 4.01
C ALA A 87 -3.70 -1.23 2.49
N SER A 88 -4.82 -1.24 1.79
CA SER A 88 -4.89 -1.30 0.32
C SER A 88 -5.75 -0.19 -0.24
N GLY A 89 -5.43 0.29 -1.43
CA GLY A 89 -6.18 1.33 -2.11
C GLY A 89 -6.69 0.88 -3.47
N GLY A 90 -7.97 1.13 -3.72
CA GLY A 90 -8.67 0.77 -4.94
C GLY A 90 -8.65 1.86 -6.01
N GLY A 91 -8.81 1.45 -7.25
CA GLY A 91 -8.86 2.31 -8.44
C GLY A 91 -10.12 3.18 -8.53
N THR A 92 -10.31 3.78 -9.71
CA THR A 92 -11.34 4.82 -9.95
C THR A 92 -12.77 4.38 -9.65
N ALA A 93 -13.12 3.12 -9.92
CA ALA A 93 -14.48 2.61 -9.66
C ALA A 93 -14.69 2.18 -8.20
N ASP A 94 -13.62 2.00 -7.42
CA ASP A 94 -13.69 1.57 -6.01
C ASP A 94 -13.48 2.72 -5.04
N ARG A 95 -12.45 3.54 -5.22
CA ARG A 95 -12.09 4.74 -4.44
C ARG A 95 -11.85 4.52 -2.95
N CYS A 96 -11.81 3.27 -2.51
CA CYS A 96 -11.73 2.93 -1.10
C CYS A 96 -10.31 2.65 -0.64
N ILE A 97 -10.00 3.07 0.59
CA ILE A 97 -8.92 2.47 1.38
C ILE A 97 -9.53 1.39 2.25
N LYS A 98 -8.99 0.17 2.17
CA LYS A 98 -9.43 -0.97 2.98
C LYS A 98 -8.30 -1.45 3.86
N PHE A 99 -8.64 -1.89 5.06
CA PHE A 99 -7.70 -2.36 6.07
C PHE A 99 -7.95 -3.84 6.38
N TRP A 100 -6.88 -4.62 6.47
CA TRP A 100 -6.94 -6.07 6.53
C TRP A 100 -6.06 -6.62 7.63
N ASN A 101 -6.52 -7.67 8.27
CA ASN A 101 -5.67 -8.54 9.07
C ASN A 101 -5.09 -9.64 8.18
N ALA A 102 -3.80 -9.58 7.88
CA ALA A 102 -3.13 -10.51 6.97
C ALA A 102 -3.06 -11.94 7.51
N GLN A 103 -3.17 -12.14 8.82
CA GLN A 103 -3.16 -13.47 9.42
C GLN A 103 -4.49 -14.20 9.19
N SER A 104 -5.61 -13.52 9.38
CA SER A 104 -6.96 -14.09 9.26
C SER A 104 -7.61 -13.87 7.90
N GLY A 105 -7.13 -12.91 7.09
CA GLY A 105 -7.76 -12.47 5.84
C GLY A 105 -8.99 -11.55 6.08
N ALA A 106 -9.29 -11.19 7.32
CA ALA A 106 -10.47 -10.39 7.62
C ALA A 106 -10.29 -8.92 7.24
N MET A 107 -11.31 -8.34 6.61
CA MET A 107 -11.40 -6.89 6.45
C MET A 107 -11.76 -6.25 7.79
N LEU A 108 -10.93 -5.31 8.26
CA LEU A 108 -11.11 -4.62 9.54
C LEU A 108 -11.90 -3.33 9.39
N ASN A 109 -11.63 -2.59 8.33
CA ASN A 109 -12.27 -1.30 8.09
C ASN A 109 -12.21 -0.92 6.60
N SER A 110 -13.04 0.04 6.19
CA SER A 110 -13.06 0.59 4.83
C SER A 110 -13.54 2.03 4.85
N ILE A 111 -12.95 2.88 4.01
CA ILE A 111 -13.39 4.26 3.79
C ILE A 111 -13.38 4.61 2.31
N ASP A 112 -14.49 5.18 1.81
CA ASP A 112 -14.54 5.82 0.48
C ASP A 112 -13.88 7.21 0.57
N THR A 113 -12.83 7.41 -0.19
CA THR A 113 -12.06 8.67 -0.23
C THR A 113 -12.56 9.64 -1.30
N GLY A 114 -13.54 9.22 -2.11
CA GLY A 114 -14.12 10.02 -3.20
C GLY A 114 -13.35 9.97 -4.52
N SER A 115 -12.12 9.45 -4.55
CA SER A 115 -11.31 9.35 -5.77
C SER A 115 -10.34 8.15 -5.74
N GLN A 116 -9.75 7.81 -6.88
CA GLN A 116 -8.75 6.75 -6.99
C GLN A 116 -7.64 6.92 -5.95
N VAL A 117 -7.30 5.84 -5.25
CA VAL A 117 -6.16 5.77 -4.35
C VAL A 117 -4.94 5.26 -5.12
N CYS A 118 -3.96 6.14 -5.36
CA CYS A 118 -2.79 5.81 -6.18
C CYS A 118 -1.61 5.26 -5.37
N SER A 119 -1.41 5.78 -4.16
CA SER A 119 -0.33 5.36 -3.25
C SER A 119 -0.75 5.56 -1.79
N LEU A 120 -0.15 4.79 -0.89
CA LEU A 120 -0.38 4.83 0.55
C LEU A 120 0.96 4.84 1.29
N GLN A 121 1.07 5.65 2.35
CA GLN A 121 2.24 5.70 3.23
C GLN A 121 1.79 5.83 4.69
N TRP A 122 2.23 4.93 5.56
CA TRP A 122 2.04 5.07 7.00
C TRP A 122 3.03 6.08 7.59
N SER A 123 2.57 6.86 8.57
CA SER A 123 3.47 7.60 9.43
C SER A 123 4.31 6.63 10.26
N PRO A 124 5.63 6.83 10.40
CA PRO A 124 6.45 6.03 11.30
C PRO A 124 6.25 6.39 12.79
N PHE A 125 5.64 7.54 13.09
CA PHE A 125 5.53 8.09 14.46
C PHE A 125 4.13 7.91 15.07
N GLU A 126 3.09 8.11 14.29
CA GLU A 126 1.70 8.08 14.76
C GLU A 126 0.89 7.08 13.93
N LYS A 127 -0.23 6.60 14.48
CA LYS A 127 -1.16 5.75 13.73
C LYS A 127 -1.95 6.58 12.72
N GLU A 128 -1.24 7.09 11.73
CA GLU A 128 -1.77 7.88 10.63
C GLU A 128 -1.32 7.34 9.29
N ILE A 129 -2.18 7.43 8.30
CA ILE A 129 -1.89 6.99 6.93
C ILE A 129 -2.15 8.14 5.97
N LEU A 130 -1.20 8.37 5.07
CA LEU A 130 -1.29 9.33 3.99
C LEU A 130 -1.67 8.59 2.71
N SER A 131 -2.69 9.07 2.02
CA SER A 131 -3.11 8.60 0.70
C SER A 131 -2.89 9.65 -0.36
N SER A 132 -2.53 9.23 -1.56
CA SER A 132 -2.48 10.09 -2.74
C SER A 132 -3.58 9.72 -3.72
N HIS A 133 -4.09 10.73 -4.42
CA HIS A 133 -5.29 10.64 -5.22
C HIS A 133 -5.12 11.13 -6.65
N GLY A 134 -6.03 10.66 -7.52
CA GLY A 134 -6.15 11.12 -8.89
C GLY A 134 -7.59 11.52 -9.23
N TYR A 135 -7.74 12.12 -10.39
CA TYR A 135 -8.97 12.46 -11.08
C TYR A 135 -9.92 13.48 -10.46
N ALA A 136 -10.08 13.65 -9.18
CA ALA A 136 -10.93 14.71 -8.64
C ALA A 136 -10.12 15.97 -8.37
N GLU A 137 -9.24 15.93 -7.39
CA GLU A 137 -8.52 17.11 -6.92
C GLU A 137 -7.02 16.94 -6.85
N ASN A 138 -6.50 15.75 -7.23
CA ASN A 138 -5.08 15.42 -7.27
C ASN A 138 -4.35 15.71 -5.95
N GLN A 139 -5.04 15.45 -4.84
CA GLN A 139 -4.62 15.80 -3.49
C GLN A 139 -3.94 14.62 -2.77
N LEU A 140 -3.32 14.94 -1.65
CA LEU A 140 -2.96 13.97 -0.62
C LEU A 140 -3.88 14.17 0.58
N CYS A 141 -4.30 13.08 1.21
CA CYS A 141 -5.13 13.11 2.41
C CYS A 141 -4.48 12.34 3.55
N LEU A 142 -4.40 12.96 4.73
CA LEU A 142 -3.94 12.33 5.96
C LEU A 142 -5.14 11.85 6.77
N TRP A 143 -5.11 10.59 7.18
CA TRP A 143 -6.18 9.92 7.90
C TRP A 143 -5.65 9.37 9.22
N LYS A 144 -6.43 9.50 10.27
CA LYS A 144 -6.12 8.93 11.59
C LYS A 144 -6.67 7.51 11.70
N TYR A 145 -5.82 6.55 12.03
CA TYR A 145 -6.24 5.17 12.26
C TYR A 145 -6.45 4.91 13.77
N PRO A 146 -7.47 4.15 14.22
CA PRO A 146 -8.45 3.42 13.41
C PRO A 146 -9.73 4.23 13.09
N SER A 147 -9.85 5.48 13.56
CA SER A 147 -11.09 6.28 13.42
C SER A 147 -11.43 6.67 11.98
N LEU A 148 -10.44 6.62 11.07
CA LEU A 148 -10.51 7.04 9.68
C LEU A 148 -10.98 8.51 9.48
N ALA A 149 -10.81 9.32 10.52
CA ALA A 149 -11.06 10.75 10.41
C ALA A 149 -10.01 11.41 9.51
N LYS A 150 -10.46 12.20 8.54
CA LYS A 150 -9.55 13.01 7.70
C LYS A 150 -8.97 14.14 8.54
N VAL A 151 -7.64 14.13 8.73
CA VAL A 151 -6.89 15.10 9.54
C VAL A 151 -6.48 16.30 8.71
N LYS A 152 -6.00 16.05 7.49
CA LYS A 152 -5.44 17.10 6.63
C LYS A 152 -5.62 16.72 5.15
N GLU A 153 -5.74 17.76 4.34
CA GLU A 153 -5.73 17.66 2.89
C GLU A 153 -4.65 18.57 2.33
N LEU A 154 -3.84 18.09 1.40
CA LEU A 154 -2.69 18.77 0.83
C LEU A 154 -2.88 18.85 -0.69
N LYS A 155 -2.88 20.06 -1.23
CA LYS A 155 -3.10 20.36 -2.65
C LYS A 155 -1.96 21.20 -3.20
N ALA A 156 -1.32 20.71 -4.26
CA ALA A 156 -0.35 21.43 -5.06
C ALA A 156 -0.26 20.86 -6.47
N HIS A 157 -0.47 19.55 -6.61
CA HIS A 157 -0.40 18.88 -7.92
C HIS A 157 -1.62 19.20 -8.80
N THR A 158 -1.38 19.32 -10.10
CA THR A 158 -2.41 19.58 -11.12
C THR A 158 -2.83 18.33 -11.89
N ALA A 159 -2.14 17.20 -11.65
CA ALA A 159 -2.48 15.90 -12.21
C ALA A 159 -2.34 14.79 -11.15
N ARG A 160 -2.70 13.56 -11.51
CA ARG A 160 -2.71 12.40 -10.60
C ARG A 160 -1.40 12.22 -9.85
N VAL A 161 -1.46 12.10 -8.54
CA VAL A 161 -0.31 11.83 -7.67
C VAL A 161 -0.06 10.33 -7.64
N LEU A 162 0.93 9.87 -8.39
CA LEU A 162 1.13 8.45 -8.72
C LEU A 162 1.98 7.70 -7.69
N HIS A 163 2.94 8.39 -7.08
CA HIS A 163 3.91 7.79 -6.18
C HIS A 163 4.19 8.69 -4.99
N MET A 164 4.49 8.07 -3.85
CA MET A 164 4.99 8.73 -2.66
C MET A 164 6.17 7.95 -2.07
N ALA A 165 7.10 8.67 -1.45
CA ALA A 165 8.19 8.10 -0.68
C ALA A 165 8.42 8.93 0.58
N THR A 166 8.65 8.25 1.70
CA THR A 166 8.95 8.89 2.98
C THR A 166 10.47 9.02 3.15
N SER A 167 10.93 10.14 3.70
CA SER A 167 12.34 10.36 4.02
C SER A 167 12.83 9.35 5.07
N PRO A 168 14.15 9.05 5.12
CA PRO A 168 14.68 8.07 6.08
C PRO A 168 14.41 8.41 7.54
N ASP A 169 14.33 9.70 7.89
CA ASP A 169 13.97 10.18 9.22
C ASP A 169 12.45 10.22 9.48
N GLY A 170 11.65 9.87 8.47
CA GLY A 170 10.21 9.82 8.54
C GLY A 170 9.49 11.17 8.56
N SER A 171 10.21 12.32 8.58
CA SER A 171 9.60 13.63 8.76
C SER A 171 8.94 14.21 7.51
N MET A 172 9.45 13.87 6.34
CA MET A 172 8.98 14.38 5.05
C MET A 172 8.46 13.26 4.15
N VAL A 173 7.50 13.61 3.31
CA VAL A 173 7.03 12.79 2.20
C VAL A 173 7.29 13.54 0.90
N CYS A 174 7.90 12.86 -0.07
CA CYS A 174 7.99 13.31 -1.44
C CYS A 174 6.85 12.67 -2.24
N SER A 175 6.10 13.46 -3.00
CA SER A 175 5.10 12.97 -3.95
C SER A 175 5.49 13.31 -5.38
N GLY A 176 5.29 12.34 -6.28
CA GLY A 176 5.49 12.51 -7.73
C GLY A 176 4.18 12.33 -8.48
N ALA A 177 3.86 13.26 -9.36
CA ALA A 177 2.61 13.28 -10.08
C ALA A 177 2.79 13.31 -11.61
N ALA A 178 1.69 13.08 -12.32
CA ALA A 178 1.64 13.12 -13.78
C ALA A 178 1.71 14.55 -14.36
N ASP A 179 1.84 15.57 -13.52
CA ASP A 179 2.17 16.96 -13.90
C ASP A 179 3.68 17.19 -14.03
N GLU A 180 4.47 16.11 -13.98
CA GLU A 180 5.94 16.13 -14.11
C GLU A 180 6.64 16.86 -12.95
N THR A 181 5.97 17.03 -11.80
CA THR A 181 6.52 17.69 -10.62
C THR A 181 6.70 16.76 -9.44
N LEU A 182 7.65 17.13 -8.57
CA LEU A 182 7.86 16.55 -7.25
C LEU A 182 7.50 17.61 -6.20
N CYS A 183 6.66 17.22 -5.23
CA CYS A 183 6.36 18.04 -4.08
C CYS A 183 6.87 17.40 -2.80
N PHE A 184 7.41 18.23 -1.88
CA PHE A 184 7.90 17.81 -0.59
C PHE A 184 6.98 18.33 0.51
N TRP A 185 6.55 17.43 1.40
CA TRP A 185 5.54 17.70 2.41
C TRP A 185 6.07 17.38 3.80
N ASN A 186 6.03 18.35 4.68
CA ASN A 186 6.27 18.16 6.11
C ASN A 186 4.95 17.74 6.77
N VAL A 187 4.64 16.45 6.72
CA VAL A 187 3.32 15.92 7.00
C VAL A 187 3.27 15.16 8.32
N PHE A 188 4.27 14.31 8.59
CA PHE A 188 4.30 13.53 9.81
C PHE A 188 5.01 14.30 10.93
N ALA A 189 4.40 14.34 12.11
CA ALA A 189 5.03 14.97 13.27
C ALA A 189 6.17 14.08 13.79
N SER A 190 7.39 14.63 13.91
CA SER A 190 8.47 13.94 14.60
C SER A 190 8.28 14.06 16.13
N GLU A 191 8.70 13.05 16.90
CA GLU A 191 8.64 13.07 18.39
C GLU A 191 9.35 14.29 19.01
N SER A 192 10.33 14.88 18.30
CA SER A 192 11.07 16.07 18.76
C SER A 192 10.24 17.35 18.80
N LYS A 193 9.01 17.38 18.28
CA LYS A 193 8.11 18.54 18.31
C LYS A 193 7.05 18.49 19.42
N LYS A 194 7.06 17.47 20.29
CA LYS A 194 6.12 17.36 21.42
C LYS A 194 6.62 18.02 22.72
N THR A 195 7.77 18.73 22.68
CA THR A 195 8.27 19.43 23.86
C THR A 195 8.18 20.92 23.64
N VAL A 196 7.00 21.51 23.87
CA VAL A 196 6.76 22.86 24.42
C VAL A 196 5.37 22.89 25.03
#